data_b1d3002c0b2f5cf8f964c1b5fe67884a
#
_entry.id   b1d3002c0b2f5cf8f964c1b5fe67884a
#
_cell.length_a   1.000
_cell.length_b   1.000
_cell.length_c   1.000
_cell.angle_alpha   90.00
_cell.angle_beta   90.00
_cell.angle_gamma   90.00
#
_symmetry.space_group_name_H-M   'P 1'
#
loop_
_entity.id
_entity.type
_entity.pdbx_description
1 polymer ?
#
loop_
_entity_poly.entity_id
_entity_poly.type
_entity_poly.pdbx_seq_one_letter_code
_entity_poly.pdbx_strand_id
1 'polypeptide(L)'
;MILKKEVRIDTDLERLTKRILNKNSIYYNDIFCYIDKSGRVKIRLSVNNCEGADYYGKNIVSLLSSAMRMKLCIGDDGCKINPQTNECIITIEEKPKYYMVSYGAMEPKGGETQIGDSYSFGRTRNGTYMTILSDGMGSGPEAKEESKATVDLVEKLIEAGFDEDITVNTVNSIMGMRFSEDEKYATLDLNRIDLYNGNAIFVKIGAAPSFIKRGRDVISINSKNLPFGLVDEVDVEVIREVLRPGDILINVSDGILDIDKSNSGESTWIEDYLKTINSDPRELSEKVLERAKKLSNGTIKDDMTVVVSKVYLDS
;
A
#
# COMPACT_ATOMS: atom_id res chain seq x y z
N MET A 1 5.05 23.57 5.24
CA MET A 1 5.01 23.44 6.71
C MET A 1 5.47 22.03 7.06
N ILE A 2 6.80 21.86 7.24
CA ILE A 2 7.43 20.54 7.36
C ILE A 2 7.09 19.95 8.74
N LEU A 3 6.29 18.87 8.69
CA LEU A 3 6.21 17.74 9.63
C LEU A 3 6.71 17.95 11.07
N LYS A 4 5.92 18.57 11.92
CA LYS A 4 5.94 18.25 13.35
C LYS A 4 5.26 16.90 13.55
N LYS A 5 6.03 15.82 13.39
CA LYS A 5 5.64 14.51 13.95
C LYS A 5 5.84 14.57 15.45
N GLU A 6 4.81 14.84 16.20
CA GLU A 6 4.89 14.81 17.66
C GLU A 6 4.95 13.35 18.12
N VAL A 7 6.15 12.89 18.39
CA VAL A 7 6.38 11.65 19.14
C VAL A 7 6.13 11.99 20.60
N ARG A 8 5.16 11.35 21.22
CA ARG A 8 4.87 11.53 22.63
C ARG A 8 5.60 10.46 23.44
N ILE A 9 6.55 10.90 24.27
CA ILE A 9 7.22 10.01 25.23
C ILE A 9 6.19 9.51 26.25
N ASP A 10 6.18 8.20 26.49
CA ASP A 10 5.31 7.55 27.47
C ASP A 10 6.14 7.00 28.65
N THR A 11 6.29 7.83 29.68
CA THR A 11 7.06 7.49 30.89
C THR A 11 6.40 6.41 31.73
N ASP A 12 5.07 6.24 31.68
CA ASP A 12 4.37 5.21 32.42
C ASP A 12 4.57 3.84 31.78
N LEU A 13 4.51 3.78 30.44
CA LEU A 13 4.85 2.60 29.68
C LEU A 13 6.32 2.20 29.87
N GLU A 14 7.22 3.17 29.93
CA GLU A 14 8.64 2.94 30.18
C GLU A 14 8.86 2.32 31.58
N ARG A 15 8.23 2.88 32.63
CA ARG A 15 8.28 2.33 33.99
C ARG A 15 7.71 0.91 34.05
N LEU A 16 6.60 0.65 33.35
CA LEU A 16 5.99 -0.67 33.28
C LEU A 16 6.94 -1.65 32.60
N THR A 17 7.50 -1.29 31.45
CA THR A 17 8.47 -2.11 30.71
C THR A 17 9.68 -2.46 31.55
N LYS A 18 10.30 -1.46 32.22
CA LYS A 18 11.44 -1.66 33.14
C LYS A 18 11.08 -2.65 34.26
N ARG A 19 9.90 -2.51 34.87
CA ARG A 19 9.44 -3.41 35.95
C ARG A 19 9.31 -4.85 35.46
N ILE A 20 8.72 -5.05 34.26
CA ILE A 20 8.53 -6.38 33.66
C ILE A 20 9.88 -7.04 33.39
N LEU A 21 10.79 -6.34 32.74
CA LEU A 21 12.11 -6.86 32.38
C LEU A 21 12.95 -7.20 33.61
N ASN A 22 13.00 -6.29 34.61
CA ASN A 22 13.71 -6.51 35.87
C ASN A 22 13.17 -7.71 36.64
N LYS A 23 11.84 -7.89 36.72
CA LYS A 23 11.21 -9.04 37.37
C LYS A 23 11.60 -10.37 36.71
N ASN A 24 11.91 -10.37 35.43
CA ASN A 24 12.29 -11.56 34.67
C ASN A 24 13.81 -11.66 34.43
N SER A 25 14.60 -10.89 35.17
CA SER A 25 16.08 -10.88 35.11
C SER A 25 16.64 -10.64 33.69
N ILE A 26 15.94 -9.83 32.90
CA ILE A 26 16.38 -9.42 31.58
C ILE A 26 17.17 -8.13 31.70
N TYR A 27 18.45 -8.20 31.34
CA TYR A 27 19.37 -7.05 31.37
C TYR A 27 19.18 -6.19 30.12
N TYR A 28 19.23 -4.87 30.32
CA TYR A 28 19.17 -3.87 29.25
C TYR A 28 20.05 -2.67 29.62
N ASN A 29 20.53 -1.96 28.62
CA ASN A 29 21.29 -0.73 28.81
C ASN A 29 20.34 0.46 28.94
N ASP A 30 19.40 0.58 27.98
CA ASP A 30 18.44 1.67 27.93
C ASP A 30 17.09 1.22 27.37
N ILE A 31 16.04 1.93 27.77
CA ILE A 31 14.66 1.73 27.30
C ILE A 31 14.06 3.09 27.00
N PHE A 32 13.47 3.20 25.84
CA PHE A 32 12.74 4.38 25.41
C PHE A 32 11.38 3.97 24.86
N CYS A 33 10.30 4.46 25.51
CA CYS A 33 8.92 4.16 25.10
C CYS A 33 8.24 5.43 24.59
N TYR A 34 7.57 5.32 23.46
CA TYR A 34 6.85 6.44 22.87
C TYR A 34 5.61 5.98 22.12
N ILE A 35 4.66 6.89 21.96
CA ILE A 35 3.50 6.73 21.13
C ILE A 35 3.76 7.51 19.84
N ASP A 36 3.62 6.83 18.70
CA ASP A 36 3.75 7.47 17.40
C ASP A 36 2.52 8.34 17.09
N LYS A 37 2.55 9.06 15.97
CA LYS A 37 1.44 9.93 15.53
C LYS A 37 0.11 9.22 15.32
N SER A 38 0.16 7.93 15.04
CA SER A 38 -1.03 7.10 14.84
C SER A 38 -1.58 6.56 16.17
N GLY A 39 -1.01 6.98 17.30
CA GLY A 39 -1.40 6.51 18.62
C GLY A 39 -0.86 5.13 18.99
N ARG A 40 0.16 4.62 18.29
CA ARG A 40 0.70 3.26 18.44
C ARG A 40 1.92 3.24 19.35
N VAL A 41 1.98 2.22 20.17
CA VAL A 41 3.09 1.98 21.10
C VAL A 41 4.34 1.55 20.34
N LYS A 42 5.45 2.18 20.65
CA LYS A 42 6.80 1.84 20.21
C LYS A 42 7.72 1.74 21.42
N ILE A 43 8.44 0.64 21.57
CA ILE A 43 9.41 0.38 22.63
C ILE A 43 10.76 0.15 21.97
N ARG A 44 11.74 1.01 22.25
CA ARG A 44 13.14 0.81 21.85
C ARG A 44 13.92 0.31 23.04
N LEU A 45 14.53 -0.83 22.88
CA LEU A 45 15.31 -1.51 23.91
C LEU A 45 16.75 -1.65 23.43
N SER A 46 17.71 -1.20 24.22
CA SER A 46 19.13 -1.41 23.98
C SER A 46 19.66 -2.51 24.88
N VAL A 47 20.32 -3.50 24.30
CA VAL A 47 20.92 -4.65 24.97
C VAL A 47 22.33 -4.90 24.49
N ASN A 48 23.21 -5.38 25.37
CA ASN A 48 24.56 -5.85 25.00
C ASN A 48 24.52 -7.32 24.57
N ASN A 49 25.42 -7.69 23.68
CA ASN A 49 25.68 -9.09 23.27
C ASN A 49 24.37 -9.78 22.78
N CYS A 50 23.69 -9.15 21.83
CA CYS A 50 22.55 -9.75 21.18
C CYS A 50 23.01 -10.99 20.38
N GLU A 51 22.68 -12.19 20.85
CA GLU A 51 22.96 -13.46 20.18
C GLU A 51 22.09 -13.68 18.93
N GLY A 52 21.48 -12.62 18.43
CA GLY A 52 20.58 -12.59 17.26
C GLY A 52 19.14 -12.20 17.64
N ALA A 53 18.51 -11.48 16.72
CA ALA A 53 17.14 -10.97 16.87
C ALA A 53 16.11 -12.08 17.18
N ASP A 54 16.40 -13.32 16.79
CA ASP A 54 15.50 -14.46 16.93
C ASP A 54 15.33 -14.94 18.39
N TYR A 55 16.37 -14.93 19.19
CA TYR A 55 16.29 -15.46 20.55
C TYR A 55 15.76 -14.43 21.56
N TYR A 56 16.41 -13.29 21.64
CA TYR A 56 16.01 -12.21 22.57
C TYR A 56 14.69 -11.55 22.15
N GLY A 57 14.53 -11.28 20.87
CA GLY A 57 13.33 -10.61 20.35
C GLY A 57 12.06 -11.40 20.62
N LYS A 58 12.03 -12.70 20.31
CA LYS A 58 10.83 -13.54 20.51
C LYS A 58 10.47 -13.68 21.98
N ASN A 59 11.46 -13.88 22.86
CA ASN A 59 11.21 -14.03 24.30
C ASN A 59 10.75 -12.74 24.94
N ILE A 60 11.41 -11.61 24.65
CA ILE A 60 11.02 -10.30 25.20
C ILE A 60 9.66 -9.86 24.67
N VAL A 61 9.41 -10.03 23.38
CA VAL A 61 8.11 -9.70 22.75
C VAL A 61 6.99 -10.52 23.37
N SER A 62 7.16 -11.83 23.56
CA SER A 62 6.18 -12.71 24.18
C SER A 62 5.90 -12.30 25.62
N LEU A 63 6.95 -12.02 26.40
CA LEU A 63 6.85 -11.57 27.79
C LEU A 63 6.10 -10.25 27.91
N LEU A 64 6.51 -9.24 27.12
CA LEU A 64 5.88 -7.92 27.13
C LEU A 64 4.44 -8.00 26.63
N SER A 65 4.16 -8.77 25.59
CA SER A 65 2.81 -8.96 25.05
C SER A 65 1.87 -9.53 26.11
N SER A 66 2.33 -10.57 26.83
CA SER A 66 1.55 -11.22 27.88
C SER A 66 1.30 -10.29 29.07
N ALA A 67 2.35 -9.59 29.53
CA ALA A 67 2.28 -8.72 30.69
C ALA A 67 1.47 -7.43 30.44
N MET A 68 1.54 -6.88 29.25
CA MET A 68 0.82 -5.68 28.84
C MET A 68 -0.57 -5.96 28.26
N ARG A 69 -0.91 -7.24 28.02
CA ARG A 69 -2.14 -7.68 27.34
C ARG A 69 -2.32 -7.01 25.97
N MET A 70 -1.22 -6.85 25.26
CA MET A 70 -1.15 -6.19 23.96
C MET A 70 -0.37 -7.08 22.99
N LYS A 71 -0.87 -7.29 21.78
CA LYS A 71 -0.11 -8.01 20.75
C LYS A 71 1.04 -7.13 20.28
N LEU A 72 2.26 -7.56 20.54
CA LEU A 72 3.49 -6.90 20.14
C LEU A 72 4.25 -7.75 19.12
N CYS A 73 5.07 -7.11 18.31
CA CYS A 73 6.02 -7.74 17.38
C CYS A 73 7.33 -6.95 17.33
N ILE A 74 8.35 -7.54 16.73
CA ILE A 74 9.55 -6.80 16.37
C ILE A 74 9.18 -5.90 15.20
N GLY A 75 9.52 -4.61 15.28
CA GLY A 75 9.28 -3.64 14.23
C GLY A 75 10.09 -3.92 12.96
N ASP A 76 9.70 -3.31 11.85
CA ASP A 76 10.35 -3.49 10.54
C ASP A 76 11.84 -3.08 10.54
N ASP A 77 12.25 -2.19 11.45
CA ASP A 77 13.65 -1.85 11.67
C ASP A 77 14.48 -2.98 12.29
N GLY A 78 13.81 -4.01 12.82
CA GLY A 78 14.42 -5.22 13.39
C GLY A 78 15.37 -4.95 14.56
N CYS A 79 16.46 -5.70 14.58
CA CYS A 79 17.58 -5.51 15.50
C CYS A 79 18.74 -4.83 14.75
N LYS A 80 19.16 -3.66 15.22
CA LYS A 80 20.32 -2.93 14.68
C LYS A 80 21.49 -3.07 15.64
N ILE A 81 22.54 -3.75 15.21
CA ILE A 81 23.79 -3.90 15.97
C ILE A 81 24.72 -2.73 15.66
N ASN A 82 25.17 -2.04 16.69
CA ASN A 82 26.26 -1.07 16.56
C ASN A 82 27.58 -1.83 16.49
N PRO A 83 28.32 -1.79 15.35
CA PRO A 83 29.53 -2.57 15.18
C PRO A 83 30.69 -2.12 16.09
N GLN A 84 30.62 -0.91 16.64
CA GLN A 84 31.68 -0.37 17.51
C GLN A 84 31.49 -0.76 18.99
N THR A 85 30.24 -0.78 19.45
CA THR A 85 29.91 -1.06 20.86
C THR A 85 29.37 -2.47 21.10
N ASN A 86 29.06 -3.21 20.03
CA ASN A 86 28.32 -4.48 20.06
C ASN A 86 26.96 -4.36 20.77
N GLU A 87 26.41 -3.16 20.80
CA GLU A 87 25.12 -2.85 21.34
C GLU A 87 24.05 -3.11 20.28
N CYS A 88 23.00 -3.78 20.67
CA CYS A 88 21.84 -4.06 19.80
C CYS A 88 20.65 -3.21 20.24
N ILE A 89 20.06 -2.50 19.30
CA ILE A 89 18.80 -1.77 19.49
C ILE A 89 17.69 -2.56 18.86
N ILE A 90 16.74 -2.99 19.69
CA ILE A 90 15.54 -3.71 19.28
C ILE A 90 14.36 -2.74 19.33
N THR A 91 13.62 -2.63 18.23
CA THR A 91 12.36 -1.88 18.21
C THR A 91 11.21 -2.89 18.31
N ILE A 92 10.39 -2.75 19.33
CA ILE A 92 9.18 -3.55 19.56
C ILE A 92 7.98 -2.63 19.37
N GLU A 93 6.99 -3.09 18.65
CA GLU A 93 5.80 -2.30 18.32
C GLU A 93 4.52 -3.12 18.42
N GLU A 94 3.40 -2.42 18.44
CA GLU A 94 2.10 -3.07 18.37
C GLU A 94 1.99 -3.88 17.08
N LYS A 95 1.52 -5.14 17.19
CA LYS A 95 1.36 -6.02 16.03
C LYS A 95 0.13 -5.59 15.23
N PRO A 96 0.24 -5.40 13.90
CA PRO A 96 -0.91 -5.18 13.05
C PRO A 96 -1.96 -6.29 13.19
N LYS A 97 -3.24 -5.94 13.04
CA LYS A 97 -4.35 -6.90 13.07
C LYS A 97 -4.53 -7.61 11.74
N TYR A 98 -4.12 -6.96 10.66
CA TYR A 98 -4.33 -7.43 9.31
C TYR A 98 -3.01 -7.56 8.56
N TYR A 99 -3.00 -8.46 7.59
CA TYR A 99 -1.99 -8.45 6.54
C TYR A 99 -2.69 -8.57 5.18
N MET A 100 -2.00 -8.20 4.12
CA MET A 100 -2.52 -8.27 2.77
C MET A 100 -1.59 -9.08 1.88
N VAL A 101 -2.20 -9.76 0.91
CA VAL A 101 -1.50 -10.47 -0.15
C VAL A 101 -2.00 -9.94 -1.48
N SER A 102 -1.07 -9.55 -2.36
CA SER A 102 -1.39 -8.98 -3.66
C SER A 102 -0.74 -9.76 -4.80
N TYR A 103 -1.43 -9.78 -5.94
CA TYR A 103 -0.93 -10.29 -7.21
C TYR A 103 -1.36 -9.38 -8.35
N GLY A 104 -0.48 -9.24 -9.34
CA GLY A 104 -0.75 -8.50 -10.57
C GLY A 104 -0.73 -9.42 -11.77
N ALA A 105 -1.62 -9.19 -12.73
CA ALA A 105 -1.64 -9.82 -14.03
C ALA A 105 -1.72 -8.73 -15.11
N MET A 106 -0.94 -8.87 -16.18
CA MET A 106 -0.81 -7.86 -17.21
C MET A 106 -0.78 -8.50 -18.60
N GLU A 107 -1.28 -7.77 -19.60
CA GLU A 107 -1.18 -8.11 -21.02
C GLU A 107 -0.93 -6.84 -21.82
N PRO A 108 0.05 -6.81 -22.75
CA PRO A 108 0.31 -5.65 -23.57
C PRO A 108 -0.76 -5.47 -24.65
N LYS A 109 -0.92 -4.24 -25.11
CA LYS A 109 -1.68 -3.90 -26.30
C LYS A 109 -1.26 -4.75 -27.48
N GLY A 110 -2.21 -5.11 -28.33
CA GLY A 110 -1.96 -5.96 -29.48
C GLY A 110 -0.87 -5.39 -30.41
N GLY A 111 0.19 -6.18 -30.61
CA GLY A 111 1.36 -5.79 -31.42
C GLY A 111 2.51 -5.15 -30.62
N GLU A 112 2.32 -4.83 -29.35
CA GLU A 112 3.36 -4.30 -28.48
C GLU A 112 4.07 -5.43 -27.70
N THR A 113 5.32 -5.17 -27.34
CA THR A 113 6.13 -6.08 -26.52
C THR A 113 6.34 -5.56 -25.10
N GLN A 114 6.04 -4.30 -24.84
CA GLN A 114 6.13 -3.66 -23.55
C GLN A 114 4.79 -3.06 -23.17
N ILE A 115 4.49 -3.15 -21.89
CA ILE A 115 3.27 -2.64 -21.27
C ILE A 115 3.54 -1.24 -20.75
N GLY A 116 2.71 -0.26 -21.13
CA GLY A 116 2.78 1.12 -20.66
C GLY A 116 2.40 1.28 -19.19
N ASP A 117 1.56 0.39 -18.67
CA ASP A 117 1.15 0.37 -17.27
C ASP A 117 2.31 0.04 -16.32
N SER A 118 2.26 0.62 -15.11
CA SER A 118 3.13 0.27 -13.97
C SER A 118 2.33 0.13 -12.70
N TYR A 119 2.73 -0.81 -11.85
CA TYR A 119 2.16 -0.94 -10.51
C TYR A 119 3.23 -1.27 -9.47
N SER A 120 2.91 -0.96 -8.22
CA SER A 120 3.63 -1.39 -7.02
C SER A 120 2.63 -1.74 -5.92
N PHE A 121 3.00 -2.66 -5.06
CA PHE A 121 2.24 -2.95 -3.86
C PHE A 121 3.16 -3.48 -2.76
N GLY A 122 2.82 -3.19 -1.52
CA GLY A 122 3.60 -3.67 -0.39
C GLY A 122 3.24 -3.03 0.93
N ARG A 123 3.82 -3.58 2.00
CA ARG A 123 3.74 -3.00 3.33
C ARG A 123 4.75 -1.86 3.46
N THR A 124 4.29 -0.72 3.93
CA THR A 124 5.14 0.42 4.28
C THR A 124 5.65 0.31 5.72
N ARG A 125 6.74 1.02 6.03
CA ARG A 125 7.34 1.06 7.38
C ARG A 125 6.40 1.56 8.48
N ASN A 126 5.33 2.24 8.11
CA ASN A 126 4.36 2.80 9.06
C ASN A 126 3.20 1.83 9.35
N GLY A 127 3.31 0.55 8.97
CA GLY A 127 2.27 -0.46 9.20
C GLY A 127 1.00 -0.20 8.38
N THR A 128 1.14 0.45 7.24
CA THR A 128 0.10 0.51 6.21
C THR A 128 0.47 -0.41 5.05
N TYR A 129 -0.51 -0.80 4.26
CA TYR A 129 -0.31 -1.47 2.99
C TYR A 129 -0.67 -0.53 1.87
N MET A 130 0.14 -0.47 0.84
CA MET A 130 -0.06 0.43 -0.29
C MET A 130 -0.18 -0.39 -1.58
N THR A 131 -1.08 0.04 -2.45
CA THR A 131 -1.18 -0.41 -3.83
C THR A 131 -1.21 0.81 -4.72
N ILE A 132 -0.37 0.82 -5.75
CA ILE A 132 -0.27 1.89 -6.74
C ILE A 132 -0.42 1.26 -8.11
N LEU A 133 -1.28 1.81 -8.95
CA LEU A 133 -1.37 1.52 -10.37
C LEU A 133 -1.33 2.85 -11.13
N SER A 134 -0.54 2.92 -12.17
CA SER A 134 -0.44 4.06 -13.08
C SER A 134 -0.41 3.57 -14.51
N ASP A 135 -1.20 4.20 -15.34
CA ASP A 135 -1.23 4.03 -16.77
C ASP A 135 -0.59 5.26 -17.40
N GLY A 136 0.43 5.06 -18.28
CA GLY A 136 1.10 6.09 -19.03
C GLY A 136 0.38 6.35 -20.34
N MET A 137 0.44 7.57 -20.84
CA MET A 137 -0.26 7.94 -22.07
C MET A 137 0.23 7.13 -23.27
N GLY A 138 -0.68 6.45 -23.94
CA GLY A 138 -0.41 5.64 -25.12
C GLY A 138 0.01 4.20 -24.79
N SER A 139 1.05 3.70 -25.43
CA SER A 139 1.53 2.32 -25.21
C SER A 139 3.05 2.23 -25.46
N GLY A 140 3.66 1.13 -25.00
CA GLY A 140 5.06 0.84 -25.25
C GLY A 140 6.03 1.55 -24.30
N PRO A 141 7.32 1.74 -24.72
CA PRO A 141 8.40 2.15 -23.83
C PRO A 141 8.23 3.54 -23.20
N GLU A 142 7.68 4.50 -23.93
CA GLU A 142 7.50 5.88 -23.44
C GLU A 142 6.42 5.93 -22.36
N ALA A 143 5.24 5.34 -22.63
CA ALA A 143 4.17 5.20 -21.63
C ALA A 143 4.66 4.47 -20.37
N LYS A 144 5.50 3.43 -20.56
CA LYS A 144 6.14 2.72 -19.46
C LYS A 144 7.04 3.61 -18.61
N GLU A 145 7.81 4.50 -19.21
CA GLU A 145 8.68 5.42 -18.47
C GLU A 145 7.87 6.39 -17.61
N GLU A 146 6.76 6.90 -18.15
CA GLU A 146 5.86 7.84 -17.45
C GLU A 146 5.14 7.19 -16.27
N SER A 147 4.49 6.06 -16.52
CA SER A 147 3.78 5.33 -15.48
C SER A 147 4.71 4.87 -14.37
N LYS A 148 5.91 4.38 -14.74
CA LYS A 148 6.93 3.96 -13.78
C LYS A 148 7.44 5.13 -12.95
N ALA A 149 7.72 6.28 -13.56
CA ALA A 149 8.16 7.47 -12.84
C ALA A 149 7.09 7.93 -11.84
N THR A 150 5.81 7.88 -12.22
CA THR A 150 4.69 8.19 -11.34
C THR A 150 4.64 7.26 -10.15
N VAL A 151 4.69 5.93 -10.36
CA VAL A 151 4.69 4.93 -9.30
C VAL A 151 5.87 5.12 -8.35
N ASP A 152 7.09 5.25 -8.89
CA ASP A 152 8.33 5.40 -8.10
C ASP A 152 8.32 6.68 -7.25
N LEU A 153 7.80 7.79 -7.77
CA LEU A 153 7.70 9.07 -7.05
C LEU A 153 6.66 8.99 -5.92
N VAL A 154 5.46 8.49 -6.23
CA VAL A 154 4.38 8.34 -5.24
C VAL A 154 4.84 7.44 -4.10
N GLU A 155 5.41 6.28 -4.41
CA GLU A 155 5.91 5.33 -3.42
C GLU A 155 6.92 5.99 -2.47
N LYS A 156 7.95 6.65 -3.02
CA LYS A 156 8.98 7.33 -2.22
C LYS A 156 8.45 8.46 -1.35
N LEU A 157 7.53 9.27 -1.86
CA LEU A 157 6.95 10.37 -1.09
C LEU A 157 6.07 9.86 0.06
N ILE A 158 5.22 8.87 -0.20
CA ILE A 158 4.40 8.22 0.85
C ILE A 158 5.28 7.53 1.89
N GLU A 159 6.33 6.81 1.49
CA GLU A 159 7.28 6.19 2.42
C GLU A 159 8.06 7.22 3.24
N ALA A 160 8.38 8.37 2.67
CA ALA A 160 8.98 9.50 3.38
C ALA A 160 8.01 10.16 4.39
N GLY A 161 6.72 9.80 4.33
CA GLY A 161 5.67 10.22 5.25
C GLY A 161 4.95 11.50 4.85
N PHE A 162 5.00 11.88 3.57
CA PHE A 162 4.13 12.91 3.04
C PHE A 162 2.68 12.39 2.97
N ASP A 163 1.72 13.29 3.13
CA ASP A 163 0.31 12.96 2.94
C ASP A 163 -0.05 12.89 1.45
N GLU A 164 -1.27 12.43 1.17
CA GLU A 164 -1.74 12.19 -0.19
C GLU A 164 -1.80 13.48 -1.01
N ASP A 165 -2.25 14.57 -0.40
CA ASP A 165 -2.42 15.86 -1.07
C ASP A 165 -1.07 16.45 -1.51
N ILE A 166 -0.10 16.49 -0.59
CA ILE A 166 1.27 16.93 -0.91
C ILE A 166 1.91 16.01 -1.95
N THR A 167 1.73 14.70 -1.80
CA THR A 167 2.29 13.70 -2.74
C THR A 167 1.75 13.93 -4.14
N VAL A 168 0.43 13.98 -4.31
CA VAL A 168 -0.22 14.15 -5.62
C VAL A 168 0.20 15.46 -6.27
N ASN A 169 0.13 16.59 -5.56
CA ASN A 169 0.49 17.88 -6.13
C ASN A 169 1.99 18.02 -6.45
N THR A 170 2.86 17.36 -5.65
CA THR A 170 4.29 17.29 -5.96
C THR A 170 4.55 16.49 -7.24
N VAL A 171 3.91 15.30 -7.36
CA VAL A 171 4.05 14.46 -8.56
C VAL A 171 3.48 15.18 -9.77
N ASN A 172 2.30 15.80 -9.66
CA ASN A 172 1.70 16.60 -10.75
C ASN A 172 2.64 17.71 -11.25
N SER A 173 3.26 18.46 -10.33
CA SER A 173 4.21 19.52 -10.67
C SER A 173 5.46 18.98 -11.38
N ILE A 174 6.00 17.83 -10.92
CA ILE A 174 7.17 17.20 -11.54
C ILE A 174 6.82 16.69 -12.94
N MET A 175 5.66 16.05 -13.10
CA MET A 175 5.20 15.53 -14.39
C MET A 175 4.94 16.67 -15.38
N GLY A 176 4.28 17.75 -14.94
CA GLY A 176 4.05 18.94 -15.78
C GLY A 176 5.35 19.60 -16.27
N MET A 177 6.40 19.67 -15.43
CA MET A 177 7.70 20.19 -15.84
C MET A 177 8.46 19.26 -16.81
N ARG A 178 8.34 17.95 -16.63
CA ARG A 178 9.05 16.94 -17.41
C ARG A 178 8.47 16.78 -18.81
N PHE A 179 7.17 16.95 -18.97
CA PHE A 179 6.43 16.61 -20.18
C PHE A 179 5.80 17.83 -20.89
N SER A 180 6.21 19.05 -20.52
CA SER A 180 5.64 20.29 -21.05
C SER A 180 5.72 20.46 -22.58
N GLU A 181 6.58 19.72 -23.27
CA GLU A 181 6.75 19.83 -24.73
C GLU A 181 5.91 18.81 -25.54
N ASP A 182 5.46 17.68 -24.91
CA ASP A 182 4.89 16.53 -25.65
C ASP A 182 3.46 16.14 -25.21
N GLU A 183 2.76 16.96 -24.39
CA GLU A 183 1.40 16.66 -23.90
C GLU A 183 1.26 15.23 -23.32
N LYS A 184 2.21 14.79 -22.51
CA LYS A 184 2.21 13.46 -21.92
C LYS A 184 1.52 13.45 -20.56
N TYR A 185 0.73 12.43 -20.31
CA TYR A 185 -0.10 12.29 -19.12
C TYR A 185 0.10 10.92 -18.47
N ALA A 186 -0.11 10.85 -17.18
CA ALA A 186 -0.17 9.58 -16.45
C ALA A 186 -1.33 9.60 -15.48
N THR A 187 -1.89 8.44 -15.25
CA THR A 187 -2.95 8.23 -14.25
C THR A 187 -2.36 7.83 -12.91
N LEU A 188 -3.16 7.90 -11.84
CA LEU A 188 -2.81 7.35 -10.54
C LEU A 188 -4.03 6.72 -9.89
N ASP A 189 -3.91 5.46 -9.51
CA ASP A 189 -4.77 4.76 -8.58
C ASP A 189 -3.96 4.37 -7.34
N LEU A 190 -4.05 5.16 -6.28
CA LEU A 190 -3.34 4.96 -5.03
C LEU A 190 -4.32 4.51 -3.95
N ASN A 191 -4.04 3.35 -3.35
CA ASN A 191 -4.78 2.86 -2.20
C ASN A 191 -3.83 2.65 -1.04
N ARG A 192 -4.22 3.12 0.15
CA ARG A 192 -3.45 2.98 1.38
C ARG A 192 -4.33 2.47 2.50
N ILE A 193 -3.97 1.34 3.07
CA ILE A 193 -4.75 0.60 4.05
C ILE A 193 -3.99 0.53 5.37
N ASP A 194 -4.58 1.02 6.46
CA ASP A 194 -4.05 0.86 7.81
C ASP A 194 -4.26 -0.58 8.30
N LEU A 195 -3.17 -1.33 8.45
CA LEU A 195 -3.21 -2.73 8.85
C LEU A 195 -3.61 -2.97 10.30
N TYR A 196 -3.76 -1.92 11.12
CA TYR A 196 -4.20 -2.05 12.51
C TYR A 196 -5.71 -1.98 12.66
N ASN A 197 -6.40 -1.23 11.79
CA ASN A 197 -7.84 -0.97 11.91
C ASN A 197 -8.64 -1.21 10.64
N GLY A 198 -7.97 -1.40 9.49
CA GLY A 198 -8.60 -1.61 8.19
C GLY A 198 -9.08 -0.33 7.50
N ASN A 199 -8.82 0.85 8.07
CA ASN A 199 -9.15 2.10 7.40
C ASN A 199 -8.36 2.21 6.09
N ALA A 200 -9.08 2.43 5.00
CA ALA A 200 -8.54 2.53 3.66
C ALA A 200 -8.80 3.91 3.08
N ILE A 201 -7.81 4.45 2.40
CA ILE A 201 -7.91 5.67 1.61
C ILE A 201 -7.63 5.33 0.15
N PHE A 202 -8.43 5.93 -0.73
CA PHE A 202 -8.34 5.81 -2.16
C PHE A 202 -8.17 7.20 -2.76
N VAL A 203 -7.15 7.35 -3.59
CA VAL A 203 -6.89 8.56 -4.36
C VAL A 203 -6.74 8.18 -5.81
N LYS A 204 -7.53 8.81 -6.68
CA LYS A 204 -7.55 8.51 -8.11
C LYS A 204 -7.38 9.79 -8.91
N ILE A 205 -6.42 9.78 -9.82
CA ILE A 205 -6.11 10.90 -10.72
C ILE A 205 -6.17 10.36 -12.15
N GLY A 206 -7.27 10.62 -12.85
CA GLY A 206 -7.52 10.12 -14.20
C GLY A 206 -7.65 8.59 -14.31
N ALA A 207 -7.64 7.89 -13.21
CA ALA A 207 -7.59 6.43 -13.19
C ALA A 207 -8.96 5.77 -13.32
N ALA A 208 -8.97 4.57 -13.88
CA ALA A 208 -10.13 3.69 -13.98
C ALA A 208 -10.72 3.34 -12.60
N PRO A 209 -11.99 2.95 -12.51
CA PRO A 209 -12.61 2.47 -11.26
C PRO A 209 -11.83 1.34 -10.59
N SER A 210 -11.78 1.36 -9.26
CA SER A 210 -11.36 0.20 -8.44
C SER A 210 -12.56 -0.42 -7.75
N PHE A 211 -12.43 -1.67 -7.34
CA PHE A 211 -13.55 -2.42 -6.78
C PHE A 211 -13.17 -3.03 -5.44
N ILE A 212 -14.10 -2.96 -4.47
CA ILE A 212 -14.01 -3.73 -3.22
C ILE A 212 -15.04 -4.84 -3.29
N LYS A 213 -14.56 -6.08 -3.35
CA LYS A 213 -15.42 -7.27 -3.29
C LYS A 213 -15.52 -7.74 -1.85
N ARG A 214 -16.75 -7.74 -1.33
CA ARG A 214 -17.11 -8.22 0.02
C ARG A 214 -18.12 -9.35 -0.07
N GLY A 215 -17.65 -10.58 -0.07
CA GLY A 215 -18.50 -11.72 -0.35
C GLY A 215 -19.05 -11.67 -1.79
N ARG A 216 -20.35 -11.44 -1.94
CA ARG A 216 -21.01 -11.26 -3.25
C ARG A 216 -21.22 -9.79 -3.61
N ASP A 217 -21.05 -8.89 -2.66
CA ASP A 217 -21.22 -7.46 -2.90
C ASP A 217 -19.95 -6.89 -3.56
N VAL A 218 -20.14 -5.96 -4.47
CA VAL A 218 -19.07 -5.24 -5.15
C VAL A 218 -19.34 -3.75 -5.02
N ILE A 219 -18.40 -3.03 -4.45
CA ILE A 219 -18.44 -1.59 -4.27
C ILE A 219 -17.46 -0.97 -5.26
N SER A 220 -17.92 -0.08 -6.12
CA SER A 220 -17.08 0.64 -7.07
C SER A 220 -16.55 1.93 -6.46
N ILE A 221 -15.26 2.18 -6.62
CA ILE A 221 -14.56 3.39 -6.16
C ILE A 221 -14.16 4.19 -7.39
N ASN A 222 -14.79 5.34 -7.57
CA ASN A 222 -14.61 6.21 -8.73
C ASN A 222 -14.16 7.60 -8.29
N SER A 223 -13.43 8.30 -9.15
CA SER A 223 -13.12 9.74 -9.02
C SER A 223 -13.32 10.43 -10.37
N LYS A 224 -13.51 11.73 -10.31
CA LYS A 224 -13.65 12.59 -11.50
C LYS A 224 -12.40 13.42 -11.79
N ASN A 225 -11.31 13.19 -11.07
CA ASN A 225 -10.06 13.92 -11.26
C ASN A 225 -9.44 13.60 -12.63
N LEU A 226 -8.88 14.63 -13.24
CA LEU A 226 -8.15 14.50 -14.50
C LEU A 226 -6.76 13.88 -14.29
N PRO A 227 -6.17 13.25 -15.32
CA PRO A 227 -4.79 12.77 -15.29
C PRO A 227 -3.77 13.85 -14.93
N PHE A 228 -2.59 13.43 -14.43
CA PHE A 228 -1.47 14.33 -14.15
C PHE A 228 -1.03 15.12 -15.41
N GLY A 229 -0.59 16.34 -15.21
CA GLY A 229 -0.07 17.22 -16.25
C GLY A 229 -1.12 18.02 -17.02
N LEU A 230 -2.42 17.75 -16.82
CA LEU A 230 -3.51 18.49 -17.48
C LEU A 230 -3.91 19.78 -16.76
N VAL A 231 -3.63 19.88 -15.47
CA VAL A 231 -3.97 21.03 -14.62
C VAL A 231 -2.78 21.43 -13.76
N ASP A 232 -2.65 22.72 -13.45
CA ASP A 232 -1.54 23.22 -12.63
C ASP A 232 -1.62 22.71 -11.18
N GLU A 233 -2.82 22.58 -10.63
CA GLU A 233 -3.08 22.11 -9.28
C GLU A 233 -4.25 21.10 -9.27
N VAL A 234 -4.07 20.00 -8.57
CA VAL A 234 -5.07 18.93 -8.46
C VAL A 234 -5.80 19.08 -7.13
N ASP A 235 -7.13 19.20 -7.19
CA ASP A 235 -7.99 19.07 -6.01
C ASP A 235 -8.14 17.57 -5.67
N VAL A 236 -7.41 17.13 -4.64
CA VAL A 236 -7.28 15.71 -4.33
C VAL A 236 -8.51 15.20 -3.60
N GLU A 237 -9.36 14.48 -4.30
CA GLU A 237 -10.48 13.76 -3.70
C GLU A 237 -9.96 12.50 -2.96
N VAL A 238 -10.18 12.45 -1.65
CA VAL A 238 -9.82 11.29 -0.81
C VAL A 238 -11.08 10.54 -0.41
N ILE A 239 -11.25 9.35 -0.99
CA ILE A 239 -12.36 8.44 -0.67
C ILE A 239 -11.92 7.55 0.50
N ARG A 240 -12.80 7.36 1.48
CA ARG A 240 -12.51 6.58 2.70
C ARG A 240 -13.47 5.43 2.85
N GLU A 241 -12.90 4.25 3.09
CA GLU A 241 -13.63 3.01 3.34
C GLU A 241 -13.00 2.25 4.52
N VAL A 242 -13.70 1.24 5.02
CA VAL A 242 -13.17 0.33 6.04
C VAL A 242 -13.16 -1.08 5.47
N LEU A 243 -11.97 -1.62 5.26
CA LEU A 243 -11.77 -3.00 4.81
C LEU A 243 -11.82 -3.97 6.00
N ARG A 244 -12.30 -5.17 5.74
CA ARG A 244 -12.48 -6.27 6.69
C ARG A 244 -11.74 -7.51 6.21
N PRO A 245 -11.38 -8.43 7.12
CA PRO A 245 -10.82 -9.72 6.70
C PRO A 245 -11.75 -10.43 5.70
N GLY A 246 -11.16 -10.87 4.60
CA GLY A 246 -11.88 -11.48 3.49
C GLY A 246 -12.26 -10.52 2.36
N ASP A 247 -12.20 -9.19 2.58
CA ASP A 247 -12.39 -8.23 1.51
C ASP A 247 -11.25 -8.34 0.48
N ILE A 248 -11.59 -8.14 -0.78
CA ILE A 248 -10.67 -8.15 -1.90
C ILE A 248 -10.77 -6.79 -2.60
N LEU A 249 -9.65 -6.13 -2.74
CA LEU A 249 -9.48 -4.92 -3.52
C LEU A 249 -8.99 -5.29 -4.91
N ILE A 250 -9.61 -4.74 -5.94
CA ILE A 250 -9.27 -4.97 -7.34
C ILE A 250 -9.04 -3.61 -8.00
N ASN A 251 -7.81 -3.36 -8.45
CA ASN A 251 -7.42 -2.21 -9.25
C ASN A 251 -7.22 -2.66 -10.68
N VAL A 252 -7.70 -1.89 -11.64
CA VAL A 252 -7.62 -2.22 -13.07
C VAL A 252 -7.23 -0.97 -13.86
N SER A 253 -6.50 -1.16 -14.99
CA SER A 253 -6.35 -0.12 -15.99
C SER A 253 -7.59 -0.03 -16.88
N ASP A 254 -7.72 1.06 -17.63
CA ASP A 254 -8.87 1.30 -18.49
C ASP A 254 -9.00 0.26 -19.62
N GLY A 255 -7.89 -0.30 -20.13
CA GLY A 255 -7.90 -1.38 -21.11
C GLY A 255 -8.68 -2.62 -20.66
N ILE A 256 -8.86 -2.84 -19.35
CA ILE A 256 -9.74 -3.89 -18.81
C ILE A 256 -11.21 -3.51 -18.97
N LEU A 257 -11.56 -2.23 -18.84
CA LEU A 257 -12.93 -1.75 -18.82
C LEU A 257 -13.48 -1.38 -20.19
N ASP A 258 -12.62 -0.86 -21.07
CA ASP A 258 -13.00 -0.28 -22.37
C ASP A 258 -13.49 -1.30 -23.41
N ILE A 259 -13.44 -2.56 -23.06
CA ILE A 259 -13.84 -3.67 -23.93
C ILE A 259 -15.35 -3.61 -24.30
N ASP A 260 -16.21 -3.11 -23.41
CA ASP A 260 -17.68 -3.18 -23.54
C ASP A 260 -18.36 -1.79 -23.71
N LYS A 261 -17.62 -0.73 -23.97
CA LYS A 261 -18.17 0.63 -24.18
C LYS A 261 -19.13 0.75 -25.38
N SER A 262 -19.32 -0.34 -26.16
CA SER A 262 -20.15 -0.30 -27.38
C SER A 262 -21.66 -0.21 -27.13
N ASN A 263 -22.18 -0.53 -25.94
CA ASN A 263 -23.62 -0.66 -25.73
C ASN A 263 -24.28 0.15 -24.61
N SER A 264 -23.56 0.68 -23.62
CA SER A 264 -24.21 1.35 -22.47
C SER A 264 -23.41 2.49 -21.80
N GLY A 265 -22.22 2.82 -22.26
CA GLY A 265 -21.42 3.93 -21.71
C GLY A 265 -20.74 3.64 -20.38
N GLU A 266 -21.11 2.60 -19.64
CA GLU A 266 -20.47 2.14 -18.42
C GLU A 266 -20.22 0.63 -18.51
N SER A 267 -19.00 0.20 -18.24
CA SER A 267 -18.62 -1.21 -18.26
C SER A 267 -19.13 -1.90 -16.98
N THR A 268 -20.22 -2.63 -17.07
CA THR A 268 -20.78 -3.39 -15.93
C THR A 268 -20.28 -4.83 -15.86
N TRP A 269 -19.62 -5.33 -16.90
CA TRP A 269 -19.22 -6.74 -17.00
C TRP A 269 -18.32 -7.18 -15.83
N ILE A 270 -17.42 -6.31 -15.38
CA ILE A 270 -16.46 -6.64 -14.33
C ILE A 270 -17.16 -6.78 -12.97
N GLU A 271 -18.10 -5.90 -12.65
CA GLU A 271 -18.85 -5.98 -11.40
C GLU A 271 -19.67 -7.27 -11.33
N ASP A 272 -20.37 -7.60 -12.43
CA ASP A 272 -21.18 -8.82 -12.50
C ASP A 272 -20.28 -10.07 -12.44
N TYR A 273 -19.14 -10.04 -13.09
CA TYR A 273 -18.18 -11.14 -13.02
C TYR A 273 -17.63 -11.31 -11.61
N LEU A 274 -17.24 -10.22 -10.94
CA LEU A 274 -16.73 -10.25 -9.58
C LEU A 274 -17.74 -10.79 -8.57
N LYS A 275 -19.05 -10.55 -8.75
CA LYS A 275 -20.11 -11.13 -7.90
C LYS A 275 -20.15 -12.65 -7.96
N THR A 276 -19.77 -13.24 -9.08
CA THR A 276 -19.88 -14.69 -9.33
C THR A 276 -18.64 -15.49 -8.97
N ILE A 277 -17.46 -14.86 -8.97
CA ILE A 277 -16.19 -15.54 -8.78
C ILE A 277 -15.74 -15.48 -7.31
N ASN A 278 -15.19 -16.59 -6.80
CA ASN A 278 -14.53 -16.64 -5.50
C ASN A 278 -13.23 -17.42 -5.64
N SER A 279 -12.11 -16.70 -5.63
CA SER A 279 -10.78 -17.22 -5.84
C SER A 279 -9.78 -16.53 -4.90
N ASP A 280 -8.58 -17.08 -4.78
CA ASP A 280 -7.48 -16.38 -4.16
C ASP A 280 -7.00 -15.20 -5.04
N PRO A 281 -6.20 -14.28 -4.51
CA PRO A 281 -5.79 -13.08 -5.25
C PRO A 281 -5.08 -13.37 -6.57
N ARG A 282 -4.23 -14.40 -6.62
CA ARG A 282 -3.48 -14.76 -7.82
C ARG A 282 -4.43 -15.25 -8.91
N GLU A 283 -5.20 -16.27 -8.57
CA GLU A 283 -6.16 -16.85 -9.50
C GLU A 283 -7.21 -15.82 -9.98
N LEU A 284 -7.61 -14.90 -9.08
CA LEU A 284 -8.57 -13.85 -9.43
C LEU A 284 -7.99 -12.85 -10.43
N SER A 285 -6.74 -12.40 -10.24
CA SER A 285 -6.11 -11.48 -11.19
C SER A 285 -5.97 -12.08 -12.57
N GLU A 286 -5.52 -13.35 -12.65
CA GLU A 286 -5.40 -14.10 -13.91
C GLU A 286 -6.78 -14.30 -14.59
N LYS A 287 -7.81 -14.67 -13.83
CA LYS A 287 -9.17 -14.90 -14.35
C LYS A 287 -9.85 -13.64 -14.86
N VAL A 288 -9.67 -12.50 -14.17
CA VAL A 288 -10.19 -11.21 -14.63
C VAL A 288 -9.54 -10.83 -15.96
N LEU A 289 -8.20 -10.93 -16.03
CA LEU A 289 -7.46 -10.66 -17.27
C LEU A 289 -7.87 -11.58 -18.42
N GLU A 290 -7.97 -12.88 -18.18
CA GLU A 290 -8.43 -13.84 -19.21
C GLU A 290 -9.86 -13.55 -19.68
N ARG A 291 -10.75 -13.15 -18.76
CA ARG A 291 -12.11 -12.77 -19.11
C ARG A 291 -12.13 -11.53 -19.98
N ALA A 292 -11.34 -10.52 -19.65
CA ALA A 292 -11.15 -9.32 -20.45
C ALA A 292 -10.67 -9.65 -21.87
N LYS A 293 -9.62 -10.47 -21.99
CA LYS A 293 -9.08 -10.93 -23.27
C LYS A 293 -10.11 -11.68 -24.12
N LYS A 294 -10.95 -12.51 -23.50
CA LYS A 294 -12.04 -13.20 -24.21
C LYS A 294 -13.11 -12.23 -24.72
N LEU A 295 -13.46 -11.22 -23.93
CA LEU A 295 -14.45 -10.21 -24.32
C LEU A 295 -13.92 -9.27 -25.42
N SER A 296 -12.61 -9.05 -25.50
CA SER A 296 -11.99 -8.25 -26.57
C SER A 296 -11.96 -8.94 -27.94
N ASN A 297 -12.50 -10.18 -28.05
CA ASN A 297 -12.52 -10.96 -29.29
C ASN A 297 -11.15 -11.07 -29.99
N GLY A 298 -10.08 -11.11 -29.21
CA GLY A 298 -8.70 -11.23 -29.69
C GLY A 298 -8.05 -9.93 -30.14
N THR A 299 -8.75 -8.78 -30.03
CA THR A 299 -8.17 -7.46 -30.34
C THR A 299 -7.96 -6.66 -29.06
N ILE A 300 -6.74 -6.69 -28.53
CA ILE A 300 -6.36 -5.91 -27.36
C ILE A 300 -5.99 -4.50 -27.82
N LYS A 301 -6.89 -3.55 -27.51
CA LYS A 301 -6.80 -2.16 -28.00
C LYS A 301 -5.88 -1.29 -27.12
N ASP A 302 -5.70 -1.69 -25.85
CA ASP A 302 -4.89 -1.00 -24.87
C ASP A 302 -4.25 -1.96 -23.88
N ASP A 303 -3.25 -1.52 -23.12
CA ASP A 303 -2.61 -2.30 -22.11
C ASP A 303 -3.62 -2.71 -21.02
N MET A 304 -3.56 -3.97 -20.61
CA MET A 304 -4.48 -4.54 -19.63
C MET A 304 -3.73 -4.89 -18.35
N THR A 305 -4.06 -4.23 -17.24
CA THR A 305 -3.48 -4.52 -15.93
C THR A 305 -4.56 -4.75 -14.89
N VAL A 306 -4.37 -5.80 -14.10
CA VAL A 306 -5.22 -6.15 -12.96
C VAL A 306 -4.34 -6.38 -11.75
N VAL A 307 -4.58 -5.65 -10.67
CA VAL A 307 -3.92 -5.87 -9.37
C VAL A 307 -4.98 -6.24 -8.35
N VAL A 308 -4.81 -7.39 -7.72
CA VAL A 308 -5.76 -7.93 -6.72
C VAL A 308 -5.06 -8.04 -5.37
N SER A 309 -5.68 -7.47 -4.35
CA SER A 309 -5.17 -7.46 -2.97
C SER A 309 -6.24 -7.96 -2.00
N LYS A 310 -5.95 -8.97 -1.20
CA LYS A 310 -6.90 -9.53 -0.23
C LYS A 310 -6.44 -9.28 1.20
N VAL A 311 -7.41 -8.89 2.04
CA VAL A 311 -7.21 -8.64 3.47
C VAL A 311 -7.38 -9.92 4.26
N TYR A 312 -6.40 -10.23 5.11
CA TYR A 312 -6.42 -11.36 6.04
C TYR A 312 -6.28 -10.87 7.47
N LEU A 313 -6.84 -11.65 8.41
CA LEU A 313 -6.61 -11.44 9.83
C LEU A 313 -5.24 -12.04 10.21
N ASP A 314 -4.40 -11.26 10.87
CA ASP A 314 -3.14 -11.74 11.43
C ASP A 314 -3.41 -12.33 12.82
N SER A 315 -3.35 -13.65 12.92
CA SER A 315 -3.71 -14.43 14.14
C SER A 315 -2.67 -14.33 15.25
#